data_d1a72342816f5a26215cf8a93adeccbf
#
_entry.id   d1a72342816f5a26215cf8a93adeccbf
#
_cell.length_a   1.000
_cell.length_b   1.000
_cell.length_c   1.000
_cell.angle_alpha   90.00
_cell.angle_beta   90.00
_cell.angle_gamma   90.00
#
_symmetry.space_group_name_H-M   'P 1'
#
loop_
_entity.id
_entity.type
_entity.pdbx_description
1 polymer ?
#
loop_
_entity_poly.entity_id
_entity_poly.type
_entity_poly.pdbx_seq_one_letter_code
_entity_poly.pdbx_strand_id
1 'polypeptide(L)'
;MEAHSITTVVLLACGSFNPITNMHLRMFELARDHLEDTGQYRVVKGIISPVGDGYKKKGLIEACHRLEMAKLATENSGWITVDYWESLQSEWVETAKVIRHHHEKLLTAEQNNDEVDTVKYTKKRRIEENYFEGSSHQKRRDSPQLMLLCGADVLESFGIPNMWKQEDIAEIVGRFGLVCITRSGNDPYKFIHQSDMLWTYRKNIHVVHEWVTNEISATHVRRALRRGRSVRYLLPDAVVHYIQENDLYSAESEQKNADVVLAPLQRYTGISPCLRKIALKLKLRKVIEQHGDQYIIKTISTFRNYSISFRVGQQFEEFTKGLDNRHVKSLVMWEGNKLVCEQIGEKKNRGWAHRIEDDKLHLELYCEGEVCKQVFKKND
;
A
#
# COMPACT_ATOMS: atom_id res chain seq x y z
N MET A 1 30.78 25.19 -16.12
CA MET A 1 29.88 24.75 -15.01
C MET A 1 29.13 23.55 -15.53
N GLU A 2 29.48 22.36 -15.07
CA GLU A 2 28.76 21.15 -15.40
C GLU A 2 27.35 21.26 -14.80
N ALA A 3 26.33 21.12 -15.63
CA ALA A 3 24.95 21.07 -15.18
C ALA A 3 24.80 19.77 -14.36
N HIS A 4 24.81 19.87 -13.03
CA HIS A 4 24.49 18.75 -12.19
C HIS A 4 23.06 18.27 -12.52
N SER A 5 22.92 17.01 -12.88
CA SER A 5 21.60 16.40 -13.13
C SER A 5 20.86 16.34 -11.81
N ILE A 6 19.66 16.95 -11.75
CA ILE A 6 18.80 16.88 -10.58
C ILE A 6 18.26 15.45 -10.46
N THR A 7 18.49 14.81 -9.32
CA THR A 7 17.99 13.47 -9.02
C THR A 7 16.53 13.53 -8.57
N THR A 8 15.66 12.80 -9.26
CA THR A 8 14.25 12.65 -8.81
C THR A 8 14.17 11.72 -7.63
N VAL A 9 13.31 12.05 -6.65
CA VAL A 9 13.16 11.29 -5.40
C VAL A 9 11.71 10.91 -5.14
N VAL A 10 11.52 9.68 -4.68
CA VAL A 10 10.27 9.19 -4.08
C VAL A 10 10.52 8.97 -2.59
N LEU A 11 9.70 9.60 -1.75
CA LEU A 11 9.74 9.42 -0.29
C LEU A 11 8.81 8.29 0.13
N LEU A 12 9.30 7.35 0.93
CA LEU A 12 8.52 6.25 1.49
C LEU A 12 8.51 6.34 3.02
N ALA A 13 7.34 6.47 3.63
CA ALA A 13 7.18 6.40 5.08
C ALA A 13 6.48 5.10 5.47
N CYS A 14 7.20 4.22 6.19
CA CYS A 14 6.66 3.00 6.79
C CYS A 14 6.31 3.25 8.26
N GLY A 15 5.16 2.77 8.72
CA GLY A 15 4.78 3.00 10.10
C GLY A 15 3.40 2.49 10.50
N SER A 16 3.09 2.64 11.78
CA SER A 16 1.80 2.20 12.32
C SER A 16 0.63 3.09 11.88
N PHE A 17 0.83 4.41 11.78
CA PHE A 17 -0.21 5.41 11.49
C PHE A 17 -1.50 5.17 12.29
N ASN A 18 -1.37 5.09 13.61
CA ASN A 18 -2.41 4.64 14.54
C ASN A 18 -2.85 5.72 15.56
N PRO A 19 -3.65 6.73 15.14
CA PRO A 19 -4.02 7.11 13.77
C PRO A 19 -2.90 7.91 13.07
N ILE A 20 -3.09 8.18 11.77
CA ILE A 20 -2.32 9.20 11.06
C ILE A 20 -2.63 10.58 11.67
N THR A 21 -1.62 11.44 11.73
CA THR A 21 -1.73 12.79 12.35
C THR A 21 -1.25 13.85 11.36
N ASN A 22 -1.58 15.12 11.62
CA ASN A 22 -1.05 16.23 10.84
C ASN A 22 0.49 16.27 10.83
N MET A 23 1.14 15.80 11.90
CA MET A 23 2.60 15.70 11.92
C MET A 23 3.15 14.65 10.94
N HIS A 24 2.46 13.53 10.73
CA HIS A 24 2.89 12.57 9.71
C HIS A 24 2.86 13.16 8.30
N LEU A 25 1.87 13.99 7.99
CA LEU A 25 1.81 14.70 6.71
C LEU A 25 2.87 15.79 6.61
N ARG A 26 3.07 16.54 7.71
CA ARG A 26 4.08 17.60 7.80
C ARG A 26 5.49 17.08 7.55
N MET A 27 5.81 15.85 7.97
CA MET A 27 7.12 15.24 7.71
C MET A 27 7.43 15.17 6.20
N PHE A 28 6.45 14.89 5.36
CA PHE A 28 6.64 14.86 3.90
C PHE A 28 6.96 16.23 3.34
N GLU A 29 6.26 17.27 3.79
CA GLU A 29 6.51 18.65 3.33
C GLU A 29 7.90 19.14 3.75
N LEU A 30 8.29 18.91 5.02
CA LEU A 30 9.62 19.24 5.50
C LEU A 30 10.74 18.53 4.74
N ALA A 31 10.54 17.25 4.45
CA ALA A 31 11.51 16.46 3.71
C ALA A 31 11.65 16.97 2.28
N ARG A 32 10.53 17.33 1.63
CA ARG A 32 10.53 17.87 0.27
C ARG A 32 11.25 19.20 0.22
N ASP A 33 10.86 20.14 1.08
CA ASP A 33 11.48 21.46 1.14
C ASP A 33 13.00 21.34 1.34
N HIS A 34 13.44 20.54 2.33
CA HIS A 34 14.86 20.34 2.61
C HIS A 34 15.64 19.74 1.43
N LEU A 35 15.10 18.71 0.77
CA LEU A 35 15.78 18.06 -0.33
C LEU A 35 15.87 18.98 -1.55
N GLU A 36 14.79 19.72 -1.87
CA GLU A 36 14.76 20.66 -2.99
C GLU A 36 15.65 21.87 -2.76
N ASP A 37 15.75 22.36 -1.54
CA ASP A 37 16.66 23.47 -1.15
C ASP A 37 18.14 23.13 -1.40
N THR A 38 18.52 21.84 -1.41
CA THR A 38 19.88 21.44 -1.75
C THR A 38 20.23 21.71 -3.22
N GLY A 39 19.25 21.88 -4.09
CA GLY A 39 19.40 21.96 -5.55
C GLY A 39 19.84 20.66 -6.22
N GLN A 40 19.99 19.56 -5.46
CA GLN A 40 20.41 18.24 -5.96
C GLN A 40 19.25 17.30 -6.22
N TYR A 41 18.13 17.48 -5.53
CA TYR A 41 16.99 16.59 -5.54
C TYR A 41 15.70 17.31 -5.97
N ARG A 42 14.79 16.52 -6.55
CA ARG A 42 13.41 16.91 -6.84
C ARG A 42 12.48 15.80 -6.36
N VAL A 43 11.65 16.11 -5.38
CA VAL A 43 10.70 15.14 -4.83
C VAL A 43 9.46 15.07 -5.71
N VAL A 44 9.21 13.90 -6.30
CA VAL A 44 8.10 13.71 -7.26
C VAL A 44 6.92 12.96 -6.65
N LYS A 45 7.13 12.22 -5.56
CA LYS A 45 6.06 11.43 -4.92
C LYS A 45 6.37 11.12 -3.46
N GLY A 46 5.33 11.12 -2.63
CA GLY A 46 5.31 10.57 -1.29
C GLY A 46 4.44 9.31 -1.21
N ILE A 47 4.91 8.29 -0.49
CA ILE A 47 4.19 7.04 -0.26
C ILE A 47 4.09 6.79 1.23
N ILE A 48 2.87 6.60 1.72
CA ILE A 48 2.58 6.13 3.08
C ILE A 48 2.30 4.64 3.01
N SER A 49 3.08 3.82 3.74
CA SER A 49 2.93 2.37 3.85
C SER A 49 2.56 1.98 5.28
N PRO A 50 1.26 1.82 5.60
CA PRO A 50 0.85 1.37 6.92
C PRO A 50 1.18 -0.11 7.14
N VAL A 51 1.79 -0.42 8.29
CA VAL A 51 2.14 -1.80 8.68
C VAL A 51 0.91 -2.71 8.76
N GLY A 52 1.08 -3.99 8.42
CA GLY A 52 0.04 -5.01 8.50
C GLY A 52 -0.30 -5.41 9.94
N ASP A 53 -1.42 -6.14 10.10
CA ASP A 53 -1.89 -6.61 11.40
C ASP A 53 -0.97 -7.67 12.03
N GLY A 54 -0.12 -8.32 11.21
CA GLY A 54 0.93 -9.25 11.66
C GLY A 54 1.98 -8.61 12.58
N TYR A 55 2.08 -7.27 12.63
CA TYR A 55 3.01 -6.56 13.52
C TYR A 55 2.70 -6.71 15.02
N LYS A 56 1.47 -7.09 15.37
CA LYS A 56 1.03 -7.44 16.74
C LYS A 56 1.42 -6.45 17.85
N LYS A 57 1.48 -5.15 17.52
CA LYS A 57 1.78 -4.09 18.49
C LYS A 57 0.56 -3.83 19.38
N LYS A 58 0.75 -3.81 20.70
CA LYS A 58 -0.32 -3.52 21.66
C LYS A 58 -1.01 -2.18 21.34
N GLY A 59 -2.34 -2.20 21.30
CA GLY A 59 -3.17 -1.03 20.99
C GLY A 59 -3.14 -0.60 19.53
N LEU A 60 -2.60 -1.45 18.63
CA LEU A 60 -2.70 -1.24 17.19
C LEU A 60 -4.10 -1.68 16.75
N ILE A 61 -4.88 -0.75 16.19
CA ILE A 61 -6.16 -1.10 15.57
C ILE A 61 -5.94 -1.75 14.21
N GLU A 62 -6.94 -2.41 13.69
CA GLU A 62 -6.88 -3.12 12.41
C GLU A 62 -6.35 -2.25 11.27
N ALA A 63 -5.53 -2.86 10.41
CA ALA A 63 -4.87 -2.16 9.29
C ALA A 63 -5.84 -1.42 8.38
N CYS A 64 -7.06 -1.92 8.22
CA CYS A 64 -8.09 -1.27 7.40
C CYS A 64 -8.49 0.12 7.87
N HIS A 65 -8.72 0.24 9.16
CA HIS A 65 -9.03 1.54 9.72
C HIS A 65 -7.86 2.51 9.55
N ARG A 66 -6.63 2.00 9.73
CA ARG A 66 -5.42 2.81 9.56
C ARG A 66 -5.18 3.20 8.11
N LEU A 67 -5.45 2.29 7.17
CA LEU A 67 -5.41 2.55 5.73
C LEU A 67 -6.46 3.58 5.31
N GLU A 68 -7.71 3.41 5.75
CA GLU A 68 -8.78 4.35 5.39
C GLU A 68 -8.52 5.74 5.96
N MET A 69 -8.07 5.83 7.22
CA MET A 69 -7.65 7.11 7.80
C MET A 69 -6.48 7.75 7.05
N ALA A 70 -5.48 6.96 6.64
CA ALA A 70 -4.36 7.48 5.86
C ALA A 70 -4.80 7.98 4.49
N LYS A 71 -5.73 7.28 3.83
CA LYS A 71 -6.32 7.69 2.56
C LYS A 71 -7.12 8.99 2.69
N LEU A 72 -8.00 9.08 3.68
CA LEU A 72 -8.76 10.31 3.98
C LEU A 72 -7.83 11.49 4.28
N ALA A 73 -6.72 11.23 4.98
CA ALA A 73 -5.74 12.26 5.31
C ALA A 73 -4.97 12.79 4.08
N THR A 74 -4.86 11.98 3.02
CA THR A 74 -4.11 12.33 1.80
C THR A 74 -5.00 12.67 0.61
N GLU A 75 -6.31 12.65 0.77
CA GLU A 75 -7.28 12.86 -0.33
C GLU A 75 -7.04 14.16 -1.10
N ASN A 76 -6.67 15.22 -0.39
CA ASN A 76 -6.38 16.53 -0.98
C ASN A 76 -4.90 16.74 -1.34
N SER A 77 -4.06 15.72 -1.22
CA SER A 77 -2.66 15.81 -1.60
C SER A 77 -2.47 15.44 -3.07
N GLY A 78 -1.85 16.34 -3.84
CA GLY A 78 -1.53 16.06 -5.24
C GLY A 78 -0.31 15.15 -5.44
N TRP A 79 0.44 14.79 -4.37
CA TRP A 79 1.69 14.08 -4.49
C TRP A 79 1.93 12.97 -3.44
N ILE A 80 1.20 12.97 -2.31
CA ILE A 80 1.29 11.92 -1.30
C ILE A 80 0.17 10.89 -1.55
N THR A 81 0.53 9.61 -1.57
CA THR A 81 -0.38 8.50 -1.80
C THR A 81 -0.22 7.42 -0.73
N VAL A 82 -1.25 6.60 -0.54
CA VAL A 82 -1.20 5.46 0.38
C VAL A 82 -1.01 4.18 -0.42
N ASP A 83 -0.05 3.35 -0.04
CA ASP A 83 0.13 2.00 -0.58
C ASP A 83 -0.38 0.96 0.41
N TYR A 84 -1.00 -0.08 -0.12
CA TYR A 84 -1.71 -1.10 0.66
C TYR A 84 -0.94 -2.41 0.78
N TRP A 85 0.15 -2.56 0.03
CA TRP A 85 0.83 -3.83 -0.12
C TRP A 85 1.30 -4.42 1.22
N GLU A 86 1.94 -3.62 2.06
CA GLU A 86 2.42 -4.06 3.38
C GLU A 86 1.28 -4.50 4.30
N SER A 87 0.19 -3.73 4.30
CA SER A 87 -1.00 -4.00 5.12
C SER A 87 -1.77 -5.25 4.71
N LEU A 88 -1.60 -5.72 3.47
CA LEU A 88 -2.25 -6.90 2.94
C LEU A 88 -1.48 -8.20 3.17
N GLN A 89 -0.27 -8.11 3.74
CA GLN A 89 0.50 -9.30 4.05
C GLN A 89 -0.08 -10.02 5.27
N SER A 90 -0.08 -11.36 5.24
CA SER A 90 -0.58 -12.20 6.33
C SER A 90 0.31 -12.14 7.57
N GLU A 91 1.60 -11.90 7.36
CA GLU A 91 2.61 -11.81 8.40
C GLU A 91 3.26 -10.44 8.42
N TRP A 92 3.95 -10.14 9.50
CA TRP A 92 4.76 -8.93 9.58
C TRP A 92 5.88 -8.93 8.54
N VAL A 93 6.05 -7.81 7.86
CA VAL A 93 7.09 -7.61 6.86
C VAL A 93 8.12 -6.62 7.40
N GLU A 94 9.38 -6.99 7.31
CA GLU A 94 10.50 -6.12 7.67
C GLU A 94 10.54 -4.89 6.75
N THR A 95 10.84 -3.72 7.31
CA THR A 95 10.86 -2.44 6.56
C THR A 95 11.77 -2.50 5.33
N ALA A 96 12.92 -3.17 5.41
CA ALA A 96 13.80 -3.34 4.26
C ALA A 96 13.13 -4.08 3.09
N LYS A 97 12.29 -5.07 3.37
CA LYS A 97 11.52 -5.77 2.33
C LYS A 97 10.44 -4.87 1.72
N VAL A 98 9.83 -4.01 2.53
CA VAL A 98 8.87 -3.01 2.03
C VAL A 98 9.56 -2.04 1.07
N ILE A 99 10.75 -1.55 1.44
CA ILE A 99 11.56 -0.65 0.60
C ILE A 99 11.94 -1.34 -0.72
N ARG A 100 12.43 -2.58 -0.68
CA ARG A 100 12.79 -3.36 -1.89
C ARG A 100 11.57 -3.52 -2.82
N HIS A 101 10.40 -3.86 -2.26
CA HIS A 101 9.17 -3.97 -3.04
C HIS A 101 8.80 -2.67 -3.78
N HIS A 102 8.87 -1.54 -3.08
CA HIS A 102 8.58 -0.24 -3.72
C HIS A 102 9.63 0.15 -4.74
N HIS A 103 10.89 -0.16 -4.49
CA HIS A 103 11.96 0.08 -5.45
C HIS A 103 11.79 -0.73 -6.74
N GLU A 104 11.50 -2.03 -6.63
CA GLU A 104 11.21 -2.89 -7.79
C GLU A 104 10.00 -2.38 -8.59
N LYS A 105 8.96 -1.90 -7.89
CA LYS A 105 7.78 -1.32 -8.52
C LYS A 105 8.09 -0.04 -9.31
N LEU A 106 9.01 0.80 -8.83
CA LEU A 106 9.47 2.00 -9.55
C LEU A 106 10.24 1.61 -10.81
N LEU A 107 11.18 0.67 -10.73
CA LEU A 107 11.94 0.17 -11.87
C LEU A 107 11.03 -0.44 -12.96
N THR A 108 10.03 -1.23 -12.58
CA THR A 108 9.10 -1.87 -13.51
C THR A 108 8.18 -0.85 -14.21
N ALA A 109 7.79 0.22 -13.52
CA ALA A 109 6.94 1.27 -14.09
C ALA A 109 7.65 2.05 -15.21
N GLU A 110 8.97 2.20 -15.12
CA GLU A 110 9.76 2.85 -16.18
C GLU A 110 9.94 1.96 -17.39
N GLN A 111 10.23 0.67 -17.21
CA GLN A 111 10.36 -0.27 -18.33
C GLN A 111 9.10 -0.27 -19.23
N ASN A 112 7.91 -0.21 -18.60
CA ASN A 112 6.65 -0.14 -19.33
C ASN A 112 6.45 1.21 -20.06
N ASN A 113 6.99 2.32 -19.55
CA ASN A 113 6.93 3.63 -20.20
C ASN A 113 7.91 3.71 -21.39
N ASP A 114 9.08 3.11 -21.27
CA ASP A 114 10.07 3.05 -22.37
C ASP A 114 9.56 2.19 -23.54
N GLU A 115 8.82 1.09 -23.28
CA GLU A 115 8.20 0.29 -24.33
C GLU A 115 7.08 1.04 -25.06
N VAL A 116 6.29 1.84 -24.36
CA VAL A 116 5.22 2.67 -24.97
C VAL A 116 5.79 3.80 -25.82
N ASP A 117 6.89 4.42 -25.39
CA ASP A 117 7.55 5.48 -26.16
C ASP A 117 8.30 4.89 -27.38
N THR A 118 8.94 3.74 -27.29
CA THR A 118 9.55 3.05 -28.44
C THR A 118 8.50 2.64 -29.50
N VAL A 119 7.32 2.19 -29.07
CA VAL A 119 6.22 1.84 -30.00
C VAL A 119 5.63 3.08 -30.70
N LYS A 120 5.60 4.24 -30.03
CA LYS A 120 5.18 5.51 -30.66
C LYS A 120 6.21 6.03 -31.65
N TYR A 121 7.50 5.90 -31.37
CA TYR A 121 8.58 6.32 -32.28
C TYR A 121 8.68 5.43 -33.51
N THR A 122 8.48 4.12 -33.42
CA THR A 122 8.49 3.21 -34.56
C THR A 122 7.30 3.42 -35.51
N LYS A 123 6.13 3.84 -35.00
CA LYS A 123 4.98 4.22 -35.87
C LYS A 123 5.17 5.57 -36.57
N LYS A 124 5.93 6.51 -35.99
CA LYS A 124 6.20 7.82 -36.63
C LYS A 124 7.32 7.78 -37.67
N ARG A 125 8.27 6.83 -37.55
CA ARG A 125 9.41 6.68 -38.48
C ARG A 125 9.04 6.08 -39.84
N ARG A 126 7.83 5.64 -40.06
CA ARG A 126 7.39 5.08 -41.34
C ARG A 126 6.86 6.12 -42.35
N ILE A 127 6.85 7.40 -42.00
CA ILE A 127 6.28 8.48 -42.86
C ILE A 127 7.31 9.54 -43.26
N GLU A 128 8.48 9.65 -42.61
CA GLU A 128 9.48 10.67 -42.93
C GLU A 128 10.90 10.09 -42.99
N GLU A 129 11.24 9.43 -44.09
CA GLU A 129 12.65 9.28 -44.50
C GLU A 129 12.97 10.46 -45.39
N ASN A 130 13.60 11.50 -44.83
CA ASN A 130 14.69 12.26 -45.41
C ASN A 130 15.09 13.46 -44.53
N TYR A 131 16.43 13.57 -44.35
CA TYR A 131 17.20 14.68 -43.79
C TYR A 131 17.26 14.88 -42.26
N PHE A 132 18.38 14.60 -41.74
CA PHE A 132 19.27 15.27 -40.80
C PHE A 132 19.88 14.30 -39.81
N GLU A 133 21.17 13.99 -40.01
CA GLU A 133 22.07 13.48 -38.96
C GLU A 133 22.28 14.58 -37.92
N GLY A 134 21.70 14.39 -36.74
CA GLY A 134 21.95 15.18 -35.55
C GLY A 134 21.92 14.24 -34.36
N SER A 135 23.09 14.00 -33.75
CA SER A 135 23.26 13.16 -32.57
C SER A 135 22.39 13.66 -31.42
N SER A 136 21.20 13.10 -31.28
CA SER A 136 20.41 13.25 -30.07
C SER A 136 20.84 12.17 -29.08
N HIS A 137 21.78 12.52 -28.18
CA HIS A 137 21.96 11.77 -26.95
C HIS A 137 20.65 11.84 -26.18
N GLN A 138 19.84 10.80 -26.32
CA GLN A 138 18.65 10.57 -25.51
C GLN A 138 19.15 10.31 -24.08
N LYS A 139 19.12 11.37 -23.21
CA LYS A 139 19.36 11.21 -21.78
C LYS A 139 18.39 10.14 -21.28
N ARG A 140 18.92 8.95 -20.91
CA ARG A 140 18.19 8.01 -20.08
C ARG A 140 17.68 8.80 -18.86
N ARG A 141 16.40 8.82 -18.65
CA ARG A 141 15.84 9.33 -17.39
C ARG A 141 16.27 8.33 -16.33
N ASP A 142 17.15 8.75 -15.44
CA ASP A 142 17.54 7.91 -14.30
C ASP A 142 16.31 7.65 -13.44
N SER A 143 16.14 6.38 -13.03
CA SER A 143 15.06 5.97 -12.13
C SER A 143 15.01 6.82 -10.86
N PRO A 144 13.81 7.23 -10.39
CA PRO A 144 13.72 7.99 -9.16
C PRO A 144 14.37 7.23 -8.00
N GLN A 145 15.22 7.91 -7.26
CA GLN A 145 15.80 7.37 -6.03
C GLN A 145 14.68 7.21 -4.98
N LEU A 146 14.58 6.04 -4.37
CA LEU A 146 13.69 5.81 -3.24
C LEU A 146 14.43 6.15 -1.94
N MET A 147 13.85 7.03 -1.10
CA MET A 147 14.40 7.35 0.22
C MET A 147 13.40 7.03 1.32
N LEU A 148 13.86 6.43 2.42
CA LEU A 148 13.04 6.21 3.60
C LEU A 148 12.86 7.50 4.39
N LEU A 149 11.60 7.92 4.59
CA LEU A 149 11.22 9.04 5.43
C LEU A 149 10.83 8.54 6.82
N CYS A 150 11.47 9.02 7.86
CA CYS A 150 11.19 8.59 9.23
C CYS A 150 11.36 9.71 10.26
N GLY A 151 10.89 9.48 11.48
CA GLY A 151 11.23 10.30 12.64
C GLY A 151 12.54 9.84 13.28
N ALA A 152 13.10 10.67 14.14
CA ALA A 152 14.35 10.37 14.84
C ALA A 152 14.26 9.12 15.73
N ASP A 153 13.07 8.76 16.20
CA ASP A 153 12.81 7.53 16.96
C ASP A 153 13.10 6.25 16.15
N VAL A 154 12.86 6.26 14.85
CA VAL A 154 13.20 5.14 13.96
C VAL A 154 14.71 5.06 13.76
N LEU A 155 15.39 6.18 13.51
CA LEU A 155 16.85 6.21 13.38
C LEU A 155 17.53 5.71 14.66
N GLU A 156 17.10 6.16 15.83
CA GLU A 156 17.63 5.70 17.12
C GLU A 156 17.36 4.21 17.38
N SER A 157 16.26 3.67 16.83
CA SER A 157 15.94 2.24 16.95
C SER A 157 16.95 1.33 16.25
N PHE A 158 17.75 1.83 15.31
CA PHE A 158 18.84 1.08 14.68
C PHE A 158 19.92 0.65 15.69
N GLY A 159 20.03 1.33 16.82
CA GLY A 159 20.92 0.97 17.91
C GLY A 159 20.34 -0.06 18.89
N ILE A 160 19.08 -0.43 18.77
CA ILE A 160 18.45 -1.40 19.68
C ILE A 160 18.87 -2.82 19.27
N PRO A 161 19.53 -3.58 20.18
CA PRO A 161 19.98 -4.94 19.87
C PRO A 161 18.84 -5.84 19.36
N ASN A 162 19.08 -6.58 18.31
CA ASN A 162 18.16 -7.57 17.70
C ASN A 162 16.85 -6.98 17.14
N MET A 163 16.70 -5.66 17.03
CA MET A 163 15.53 -5.04 16.40
C MET A 163 15.67 -4.95 14.87
N TRP A 164 16.88 -4.69 14.40
CA TRP A 164 17.21 -4.55 12.98
C TRP A 164 18.38 -5.47 12.62
N LYS A 165 18.35 -6.02 11.41
CA LYS A 165 19.51 -6.70 10.84
C LYS A 165 20.51 -5.66 10.36
N GLN A 166 21.80 -5.88 10.60
CA GLN A 166 22.85 -4.95 10.20
C GLN A 166 22.90 -4.75 8.68
N GLU A 167 22.65 -5.82 7.93
CA GLU A 167 22.61 -5.80 6.47
C GLU A 167 21.44 -4.91 5.96
N ASP A 168 20.28 -4.97 6.62
CA ASP A 168 19.11 -4.16 6.27
C ASP A 168 19.37 -2.68 6.56
N ILE A 169 20.00 -2.35 7.70
CA ILE A 169 20.39 -0.96 8.00
C ILE A 169 21.37 -0.45 6.95
N ALA A 170 22.40 -1.23 6.65
CA ALA A 170 23.42 -0.87 5.64
C ALA A 170 22.78 -0.66 4.25
N GLU A 171 21.84 -1.48 3.84
CA GLU A 171 21.13 -1.31 2.58
C GLU A 171 20.24 -0.05 2.59
N ILE A 172 19.50 0.19 3.67
CA ILE A 172 18.64 1.38 3.79
C ILE A 172 19.47 2.66 3.66
N VAL A 173 20.53 2.79 4.45
CA VAL A 173 21.31 4.05 4.45
C VAL A 173 22.35 4.11 3.31
N GLY A 174 22.82 2.97 2.81
CA GLY A 174 23.86 2.92 1.77
C GLY A 174 23.31 2.99 0.36
N ARG A 175 22.20 2.28 0.09
CA ARG A 175 21.61 2.16 -1.24
C ARG A 175 20.45 3.11 -1.50
N PHE A 176 19.53 3.20 -0.55
CA PHE A 176 18.30 3.97 -0.73
C PHE A 176 18.43 5.41 -0.23
N GLY A 177 18.94 5.60 0.97
CA GLY A 177 19.01 6.87 1.67
C GLY A 177 17.91 7.05 2.70
N LEU A 178 18.14 7.95 3.65
CA LEU A 178 17.27 8.20 4.78
C LEU A 178 17.02 9.70 4.94
N VAL A 179 15.75 10.09 5.10
CA VAL A 179 15.35 11.43 5.53
C VAL A 179 14.75 11.34 6.93
N CYS A 180 15.46 11.89 7.91
CA CYS A 180 15.11 11.81 9.33
C CYS A 180 14.61 13.15 9.83
N ILE A 181 13.34 13.24 10.23
CA ILE A 181 12.76 14.44 10.82
C ILE A 181 13.01 14.42 12.32
N THR A 182 13.64 15.49 12.84
CA THR A 182 13.97 15.59 14.26
C THR A 182 12.74 15.97 15.08
N ARG A 183 12.78 15.56 16.36
CA ARG A 183 11.84 16.00 17.41
C ARG A 183 12.61 16.51 18.60
N SER A 184 11.95 17.31 19.45
CA SER A 184 12.51 17.74 20.73
C SER A 184 13.00 16.54 21.54
N GLY A 185 14.23 16.60 22.04
CA GLY A 185 14.82 15.59 22.91
C GLY A 185 15.64 14.48 22.19
N ASN A 186 15.65 14.43 20.87
CA ASN A 186 16.47 13.51 20.09
C ASN A 186 17.68 14.26 19.50
N ASP A 187 18.86 13.61 19.50
CA ASP A 187 20.07 14.12 18.85
C ASP A 187 20.55 13.14 17.76
N PRO A 188 19.96 13.20 16.56
CA PRO A 188 20.33 12.32 15.46
C PRO A 188 21.79 12.43 15.06
N TYR A 189 22.37 13.63 15.14
CA TYR A 189 23.79 13.82 14.76
C TYR A 189 24.72 13.08 15.72
N LYS A 190 24.46 13.16 17.01
CA LYS A 190 25.23 12.41 18.01
C LYS A 190 25.09 10.91 17.77
N PHE A 191 23.88 10.43 17.49
CA PHE A 191 23.63 9.02 17.23
C PHE A 191 24.34 8.52 15.96
N ILE A 192 24.30 9.29 14.87
CA ILE A 192 25.04 8.99 13.63
C ILE A 192 26.55 8.94 13.89
N HIS A 193 27.07 9.89 14.67
CA HIS A 193 28.51 9.96 15.00
C HIS A 193 28.97 8.77 15.86
N GLN A 194 28.12 8.21 16.69
CA GLN A 194 28.44 7.07 17.56
C GLN A 194 28.37 5.71 16.84
N SER A 195 27.85 5.64 15.62
CA SER A 195 27.73 4.42 14.84
C SER A 195 28.66 4.46 13.63
N ASP A 196 29.68 3.61 13.58
CA ASP A 196 30.63 3.53 12.45
C ASP A 196 29.91 3.29 11.12
N MET A 197 28.86 2.46 11.12
CA MET A 197 28.05 2.19 9.93
C MET A 197 27.32 3.45 9.46
N LEU A 198 26.58 4.11 10.34
CA LEU A 198 25.82 5.32 9.98
C LEU A 198 26.78 6.45 9.60
N TRP A 199 27.94 6.55 10.28
CA TRP A 199 28.96 7.51 9.93
C TRP A 199 29.52 7.28 8.52
N THR A 200 29.73 6.03 8.14
CA THR A 200 30.20 5.69 6.78
C THR A 200 29.21 6.19 5.73
N TYR A 201 27.92 6.01 5.94
CA TYR A 201 26.87 6.40 5.00
C TYR A 201 26.21 7.75 5.30
N ARG A 202 26.81 8.58 6.18
CA ARG A 202 26.21 9.85 6.64
C ARG A 202 25.80 10.81 5.54
N LYS A 203 26.43 10.75 4.36
CA LYS A 203 26.08 11.59 3.20
C LYS A 203 24.71 11.26 2.61
N ASN A 204 24.22 10.05 2.85
CA ASN A 204 22.91 9.59 2.40
C ASN A 204 21.84 9.73 3.50
N ILE A 205 22.19 10.32 4.65
CA ILE A 205 21.29 10.54 5.76
C ILE A 205 21.03 12.04 5.89
N HIS A 206 19.84 12.46 5.50
CA HIS A 206 19.39 13.86 5.59
C HIS A 206 18.67 14.07 6.92
N VAL A 207 19.26 14.87 7.80
CA VAL A 207 18.64 15.25 9.08
C VAL A 207 17.94 16.57 8.91
N VAL A 208 16.62 16.56 9.07
CA VAL A 208 15.75 17.72 8.84
C VAL A 208 15.13 18.19 10.14
N HIS A 209 15.30 19.45 10.45
CA HIS A 209 14.73 20.06 11.65
C HIS A 209 13.33 20.60 11.41
N GLU A 210 12.38 20.23 12.27
CA GLU A 210 11.12 20.94 12.38
C GLU A 210 11.35 22.24 13.15
N TRP A 211 11.26 23.36 12.47
CA TRP A 211 11.49 24.68 13.04
C TRP A 211 10.31 25.21 13.88
N VAL A 212 9.13 24.57 13.75
CA VAL A 212 7.99 24.79 14.65
C VAL A 212 7.91 23.62 15.62
N THR A 213 8.11 23.87 16.90
CA THR A 213 8.03 22.81 17.93
C THR A 213 6.68 22.12 17.86
N ASN A 214 6.69 20.82 17.53
CA ASN A 214 5.50 20.02 17.36
C ASN A 214 5.66 18.66 18.01
N GLU A 215 4.91 18.42 19.08
CA GLU A 215 4.93 17.15 19.84
C GLU A 215 3.71 16.29 19.57
N ILE A 216 2.98 16.53 18.48
CA ILE A 216 1.83 15.71 18.10
C ILE A 216 2.29 14.28 17.88
N SER A 217 1.82 13.36 18.72
CA SER A 217 2.07 11.94 18.56
C SER A 217 0.77 11.15 18.57
N ALA A 218 0.71 10.08 17.77
CA ALA A 218 -0.43 9.17 17.72
C ALA A 218 -0.76 8.58 19.11
N THR A 219 0.24 8.38 19.95
CA THR A 219 0.05 7.92 21.35
C THR A 219 -0.68 8.94 22.19
N HIS A 220 -0.33 10.22 22.08
CA HIS A 220 -1.02 11.30 22.80
C HIS A 220 -2.46 11.45 22.28
N VAL A 221 -2.66 11.33 20.97
CA VAL A 221 -4.01 11.37 20.35
C VAL A 221 -4.87 10.24 20.88
N ARG A 222 -4.41 8.99 20.87
CA ARG A 222 -5.17 7.85 21.42
C ARG A 222 -5.51 8.04 22.91
N ARG A 223 -4.57 8.57 23.69
CA ARG A 223 -4.81 8.89 25.11
C ARG A 223 -5.87 9.97 25.30
N ALA A 224 -5.89 11.00 24.45
CA ALA A 224 -6.89 12.06 24.47
C ALA A 224 -8.29 11.49 24.12
N LEU A 225 -8.41 10.69 23.05
CA LEU A 225 -9.64 10.04 22.64
C LEU A 225 -10.23 9.18 23.76
N ARG A 226 -9.44 8.31 24.40
CA ARG A 226 -9.89 7.49 25.56
C ARG A 226 -10.42 8.32 26.73
N ARG A 227 -9.93 9.54 26.87
CA ARG A 227 -10.36 10.47 27.94
C ARG A 227 -11.49 11.40 27.50
N GLY A 228 -12.11 11.15 26.33
CA GLY A 228 -13.16 11.99 25.78
C GLY A 228 -12.69 13.42 25.47
N ARG A 229 -11.39 13.62 25.21
CA ARG A 229 -10.85 14.92 24.88
C ARG A 229 -10.82 15.15 23.36
N SER A 230 -11.06 16.40 22.96
CA SER A 230 -11.00 16.77 21.54
C SER A 230 -9.58 16.58 20.99
N VAL A 231 -9.51 15.99 19.79
CA VAL A 231 -8.29 15.83 18.98
C VAL A 231 -8.35 16.66 17.69
N ARG A 232 -9.31 17.58 17.61
CA ARG A 232 -9.47 18.50 16.48
C ARG A 232 -8.19 19.28 16.26
N TYR A 233 -7.82 19.51 15.01
CA TYR A 233 -6.58 20.16 14.56
C TYR A 233 -5.27 19.38 14.83
N LEU A 234 -5.32 18.27 15.57
CA LEU A 234 -4.18 17.35 15.67
C LEU A 234 -4.20 16.33 14.52
N LEU A 235 -5.38 16.06 13.99
CA LEU A 235 -5.67 15.19 12.88
C LEU A 235 -6.40 15.96 11.78
N PRO A 236 -6.35 15.50 10.51
CA PRO A 236 -7.27 15.99 9.48
C PRO A 236 -8.72 15.77 9.88
N ASP A 237 -9.61 16.70 9.54
CA ASP A 237 -11.02 16.64 9.95
C ASP A 237 -11.72 15.36 9.47
N ALA A 238 -11.44 14.91 8.25
CA ALA A 238 -11.99 13.66 7.73
C ALA A 238 -11.59 12.43 8.57
N VAL A 239 -10.37 12.44 9.12
CA VAL A 239 -9.89 11.39 10.05
C VAL A 239 -10.62 11.46 11.38
N VAL A 240 -10.87 12.67 11.90
CA VAL A 240 -11.63 12.86 13.15
C VAL A 240 -13.05 12.30 12.99
N HIS A 241 -13.75 12.64 11.90
CA HIS A 241 -15.08 12.12 11.61
C HIS A 241 -15.08 10.59 11.49
N TYR A 242 -14.12 10.02 10.76
CA TYR A 242 -14.00 8.58 10.61
C TYR A 242 -13.81 7.85 11.95
N ILE A 243 -13.00 8.40 12.86
CA ILE A 243 -12.80 7.87 14.21
C ILE A 243 -14.11 7.86 15.00
N GLN A 244 -14.89 8.94 14.91
CA GLN A 244 -16.18 9.06 15.59
C GLN A 244 -17.23 8.10 15.03
N GLU A 245 -17.38 8.02 13.70
CA GLU A 245 -18.33 7.14 13.02
C GLU A 245 -18.07 5.64 13.28
N ASN A 246 -16.82 5.27 13.52
CA ASN A 246 -16.43 3.87 13.76
C ASN A 246 -16.13 3.56 15.23
N ASP A 247 -16.39 4.50 16.16
CA ASP A 247 -16.11 4.37 17.60
C ASP A 247 -14.70 3.84 17.91
N LEU A 248 -13.69 4.40 17.22
CA LEU A 248 -12.32 3.96 17.37
C LEU A 248 -11.63 4.65 18.55
N TYR A 249 -10.72 3.93 19.21
CA TYR A 249 -9.91 4.42 20.33
C TYR A 249 -10.71 4.82 21.58
N SER A 250 -11.95 4.39 21.70
CA SER A 250 -12.69 4.47 22.95
C SER A 250 -12.13 3.48 23.98
N ALA A 251 -12.43 3.68 25.26
CA ALA A 251 -12.01 2.73 26.30
C ALA A 251 -12.56 1.31 26.04
N GLU A 252 -13.77 1.23 25.49
CA GLU A 252 -14.45 -0.02 25.15
C GLU A 252 -13.87 -0.69 23.88
N SER A 253 -13.51 0.10 22.87
CA SER A 253 -12.93 -0.43 21.63
C SER A 253 -11.51 -0.99 21.85
N GLU A 254 -10.71 -0.39 22.74
CA GLU A 254 -9.39 -0.93 23.10
C GLU A 254 -9.51 -2.24 23.90
N GLN A 255 -10.52 -2.39 24.71
CA GLN A 255 -10.80 -3.63 25.43
C GLN A 255 -11.21 -4.74 24.46
N LYS A 256 -12.07 -4.45 23.50
CA LYS A 256 -12.42 -5.37 22.40
C LYS A 256 -11.20 -5.76 21.56
N ASN A 257 -10.30 -4.84 21.28
CA ASN A 257 -9.07 -5.12 20.53
C ASN A 257 -8.03 -5.89 21.36
N ALA A 258 -7.99 -5.69 22.67
CA ALA A 258 -7.17 -6.51 23.58
C ALA A 258 -7.70 -7.95 23.67
N ASP A 259 -9.01 -8.13 23.68
CA ASP A 259 -9.68 -9.43 23.71
C ASP A 259 -9.63 -10.16 22.37
N VAL A 260 -9.63 -9.42 21.25
CA VAL A 260 -9.45 -9.97 19.88
C VAL A 260 -8.06 -10.57 19.68
N VAL A 261 -7.04 -10.09 20.39
CA VAL A 261 -5.71 -10.75 20.42
C VAL A 261 -5.76 -12.11 21.13
N LEU A 262 -6.81 -12.37 21.92
CA LEU A 262 -6.99 -13.61 22.71
C LEU A 262 -8.10 -14.53 22.19
N ALA A 263 -8.95 -14.07 21.24
CA ALA A 263 -10.04 -14.89 20.72
C ALA A 263 -9.70 -15.53 19.36
N PRO A 264 -9.90 -16.84 19.18
CA PRO A 264 -9.62 -17.52 17.92
C PRO A 264 -10.76 -17.29 16.90
N LEU A 265 -11.06 -16.05 16.56
CA LEU A 265 -12.01 -15.70 15.48
C LEU A 265 -11.41 -15.85 14.07
N GLN A 266 -10.19 -16.32 13.97
CA GLN A 266 -9.51 -16.68 12.73
C GLN A 266 -10.08 -17.92 12.02
N ARG A 267 -11.13 -18.56 12.56
CA ARG A 267 -11.57 -19.86 12.06
C ARG A 267 -12.52 -19.86 10.88
N TYR A 268 -13.21 -18.76 10.57
CA TYR A 268 -14.37 -18.90 9.67
C TYR A 268 -14.23 -18.46 8.21
N THR A 269 -13.27 -17.60 7.81
CA THR A 269 -13.24 -17.20 6.38
C THR A 269 -11.85 -16.97 5.77
N GLY A 270 -10.76 -16.93 6.54
CA GLY A 270 -9.42 -16.63 6.01
C GLY A 270 -9.27 -15.22 5.40
N ILE A 271 -10.31 -14.41 5.47
CA ILE A 271 -10.32 -13.01 5.01
C ILE A 271 -10.64 -12.16 6.23
N SER A 272 -9.76 -11.21 6.58
CA SER A 272 -9.99 -10.35 7.74
C SER A 272 -11.30 -9.57 7.59
N PRO A 273 -12.03 -9.29 8.68
CA PRO A 273 -13.28 -8.51 8.65
C PRO A 273 -13.13 -7.18 7.92
N CYS A 274 -11.93 -6.69 7.92
CA CYS A 274 -11.50 -5.47 7.31
C CYS A 274 -11.41 -5.55 5.79
N LEU A 275 -10.78 -6.57 5.26
CA LEU A 275 -10.77 -6.81 3.81
C LEU A 275 -12.20 -6.99 3.27
N ARG A 276 -13.13 -7.50 4.10
CA ARG A 276 -14.56 -7.57 3.75
C ARG A 276 -15.20 -6.19 3.64
N LYS A 277 -14.95 -5.27 4.59
CA LYS A 277 -15.47 -3.90 4.54
C LYS A 277 -14.90 -3.10 3.38
N ILE A 278 -13.60 -3.30 3.09
CA ILE A 278 -12.96 -2.72 1.89
C ILE A 278 -13.59 -3.32 0.62
N ALA A 279 -13.77 -4.63 0.56
CA ALA A 279 -14.39 -5.31 -0.57
C ALA A 279 -15.82 -4.80 -0.86
N LEU A 280 -16.58 -4.46 0.18
CA LEU A 280 -17.93 -3.88 0.04
C LEU A 280 -17.92 -2.45 -0.53
N LYS A 281 -16.85 -1.68 -0.35
CA LYS A 281 -16.69 -0.31 -0.88
C LYS A 281 -15.99 -0.27 -2.24
N LEU A 282 -15.46 -1.39 -2.75
CA LEU A 282 -14.80 -1.46 -4.04
C LEU A 282 -15.79 -1.29 -5.18
N LYS A 283 -15.52 -0.34 -6.07
CA LYS A 283 -16.16 -0.29 -7.38
C LYS A 283 -15.55 -1.40 -8.23
N LEU A 284 -16.21 -2.56 -8.23
CA LEU A 284 -15.80 -3.70 -9.03
C LEU A 284 -16.40 -3.59 -10.43
N ARG A 285 -15.58 -3.84 -11.46
CA ARG A 285 -16.02 -4.03 -12.84
C ARG A 285 -15.78 -5.48 -13.21
N LYS A 286 -16.80 -6.14 -13.77
CA LYS A 286 -16.69 -7.47 -14.32
C LYS A 286 -16.71 -7.43 -15.84
N VAL A 287 -15.80 -8.17 -16.46
CA VAL A 287 -15.78 -8.40 -17.90
C VAL A 287 -15.85 -9.91 -18.11
N ILE A 288 -16.84 -10.35 -18.87
CA ILE A 288 -17.06 -11.76 -19.20
C ILE A 288 -16.94 -11.88 -20.71
N GLU A 289 -15.95 -12.64 -21.16
CA GLU A 289 -15.72 -12.97 -22.56
C GLU A 289 -16.07 -14.45 -22.77
N GLN A 290 -16.88 -14.75 -23.78
CA GLN A 290 -17.31 -16.11 -24.10
C GLN A 290 -16.92 -16.46 -25.52
N HIS A 291 -16.24 -17.62 -25.70
CA HIS A 291 -15.86 -18.17 -26.97
C HIS A 291 -16.29 -19.65 -27.00
N GLY A 292 -17.54 -19.91 -27.41
CA GLY A 292 -18.15 -21.24 -27.29
C GLY A 292 -18.26 -21.69 -25.83
N ASP A 293 -17.63 -22.79 -25.46
CA ASP A 293 -17.60 -23.33 -24.09
C ASP A 293 -16.47 -22.74 -23.23
N GLN A 294 -15.62 -21.91 -23.83
CA GLN A 294 -14.53 -21.24 -23.09
C GLN A 294 -14.96 -19.88 -22.62
N TYR A 295 -14.69 -19.61 -21.35
CA TYR A 295 -14.99 -18.35 -20.69
C TYR A 295 -13.74 -17.73 -20.10
N ILE A 296 -13.67 -16.39 -20.16
CA ILE A 296 -12.69 -15.59 -19.44
C ILE A 296 -13.47 -14.59 -18.60
N ILE A 297 -13.35 -14.67 -17.27
CA ILE A 297 -13.98 -13.74 -16.34
C ILE A 297 -12.89 -12.89 -15.71
N LYS A 298 -12.92 -11.58 -15.98
CA LYS A 298 -12.01 -10.60 -15.41
C LYS A 298 -12.76 -9.77 -14.35
N THR A 299 -12.24 -9.72 -13.14
CA THR A 299 -12.70 -8.80 -12.09
C THR A 299 -11.68 -7.70 -11.96
N ILE A 300 -12.07 -6.48 -12.32
CA ILE A 300 -11.21 -5.30 -12.32
C ILE A 300 -11.59 -4.45 -11.12
N SER A 301 -10.60 -4.08 -10.32
CA SER A 301 -10.79 -3.18 -9.19
C SER A 301 -9.66 -2.16 -9.12
N THR A 302 -9.86 -1.12 -8.31
CA THR A 302 -8.82 -0.11 -8.04
C THR A 302 -7.57 -0.69 -7.38
N PHE A 303 -7.66 -1.90 -6.80
CA PHE A 303 -6.59 -2.50 -6.01
C PHE A 303 -5.92 -3.68 -6.68
N ARG A 304 -6.70 -4.53 -7.35
CA ARG A 304 -6.17 -5.74 -7.98
C ARG A 304 -7.14 -6.26 -9.02
N ASN A 305 -6.57 -6.69 -10.14
CA ASN A 305 -7.30 -7.38 -11.18
C ASN A 305 -7.15 -8.89 -10.98
N TYR A 306 -8.26 -9.60 -11.09
CA TYR A 306 -8.30 -11.05 -11.07
C TYR A 306 -8.90 -11.56 -12.36
N SER A 307 -8.25 -12.53 -12.98
CA SER A 307 -8.73 -13.14 -14.23
C SER A 307 -8.71 -14.66 -14.11
N ILE A 308 -9.80 -15.28 -14.48
CA ILE A 308 -9.96 -16.72 -14.54
C ILE A 308 -10.39 -17.13 -15.95
N SER A 309 -9.78 -18.17 -16.48
CA SER A 309 -10.14 -18.76 -17.78
C SER A 309 -10.44 -20.25 -17.59
N PHE A 310 -11.56 -20.71 -18.13
CA PHE A 310 -11.99 -22.09 -17.96
C PHE A 310 -12.87 -22.54 -19.12
N ARG A 311 -13.03 -23.86 -19.26
CA ARG A 311 -14.07 -24.50 -20.08
C ARG A 311 -15.15 -25.06 -19.19
N VAL A 312 -16.40 -24.83 -19.56
CA VAL A 312 -17.56 -25.41 -18.86
C VAL A 312 -17.50 -26.94 -18.94
N GLY A 313 -17.73 -27.58 -17.79
CA GLY A 313 -17.68 -29.06 -17.68
C GLY A 313 -16.28 -29.65 -17.52
N GLN A 314 -15.22 -28.84 -17.53
CA GLN A 314 -13.85 -29.30 -17.30
C GLN A 314 -13.31 -28.79 -15.98
N GLN A 315 -12.76 -29.70 -15.17
CA GLN A 315 -12.07 -29.33 -13.93
C GLN A 315 -10.71 -28.71 -14.26
N PHE A 316 -10.34 -27.66 -13.54
CA PHE A 316 -9.05 -26.98 -13.67
C PHE A 316 -8.48 -26.63 -12.31
N GLU A 317 -7.17 -26.44 -12.24
CA GLU A 317 -6.51 -25.93 -11.05
C GLU A 317 -6.52 -24.40 -11.05
N GLU A 318 -6.91 -23.84 -9.94
CA GLU A 318 -6.99 -22.41 -9.73
C GLU A 318 -6.16 -22.01 -8.49
N PHE A 319 -5.28 -21.01 -8.67
CA PHE A 319 -4.61 -20.36 -7.56
C PHE A 319 -5.23 -18.99 -7.35
N THR A 320 -5.94 -18.82 -6.24
CA THR A 320 -6.66 -17.58 -5.90
C THR A 320 -5.72 -16.47 -5.42
N LYS A 321 -4.67 -16.20 -6.24
CA LYS A 321 -3.61 -15.24 -5.95
C LYS A 321 -4.20 -13.86 -5.66
N GLY A 322 -3.95 -13.40 -4.42
CA GLY A 322 -4.37 -12.07 -4.00
C GLY A 322 -5.83 -11.95 -3.57
N LEU A 323 -6.58 -13.05 -3.55
CA LEU A 323 -7.83 -13.16 -2.81
C LEU A 323 -7.50 -13.76 -1.43
N ASP A 324 -7.31 -15.06 -1.36
CA ASP A 324 -6.94 -15.77 -0.14
C ASP A 324 -5.75 -16.74 -0.33
N ASN A 325 -5.07 -16.65 -1.48
CA ASN A 325 -3.84 -17.36 -1.83
C ASN A 325 -3.93 -18.89 -1.64
N ARG A 326 -5.02 -19.50 -2.11
CA ARG A 326 -5.26 -20.94 -2.02
C ARG A 326 -5.16 -21.62 -3.35
N HIS A 327 -4.67 -22.85 -3.35
CA HIS A 327 -4.81 -23.77 -4.47
C HIS A 327 -6.12 -24.53 -4.33
N VAL A 328 -6.97 -24.46 -5.34
CA VAL A 328 -8.26 -25.14 -5.38
C VAL A 328 -8.45 -25.80 -6.74
N LYS A 329 -9.22 -26.90 -6.77
CA LYS A 329 -9.71 -27.50 -8.00
C LYS A 329 -11.09 -26.96 -8.26
N SER A 330 -11.27 -26.28 -9.38
CA SER A 330 -12.51 -25.60 -9.72
C SER A 330 -13.19 -26.32 -10.88
N LEU A 331 -14.51 -26.49 -10.76
CA LEU A 331 -15.37 -27.02 -11.81
C LEU A 331 -16.52 -26.05 -12.04
N VAL A 332 -16.70 -25.64 -13.29
CA VAL A 332 -17.78 -24.72 -13.67
C VAL A 332 -18.79 -25.44 -14.55
N MET A 333 -20.06 -25.35 -14.18
CA MET A 333 -21.17 -25.99 -14.90
C MET A 333 -22.36 -25.02 -15.02
N TRP A 334 -23.22 -25.28 -15.99
CA TRP A 334 -24.52 -24.65 -16.09
C TRP A 334 -25.56 -25.41 -15.27
N GLU A 335 -26.23 -24.70 -14.35
CA GLU A 335 -27.41 -25.16 -13.63
C GLU A 335 -28.61 -24.29 -14.00
N GLY A 336 -29.36 -24.73 -14.99
CA GLY A 336 -30.44 -23.94 -15.58
C GLY A 336 -29.87 -22.65 -16.22
N ASN A 337 -30.24 -21.47 -15.68
CA ASN A 337 -29.75 -20.16 -16.13
C ASN A 337 -28.58 -19.61 -15.29
N LYS A 338 -27.98 -20.43 -14.44
CA LYS A 338 -26.88 -20.05 -13.58
C LYS A 338 -25.58 -20.74 -14.00
N LEU A 339 -24.51 -19.98 -14.11
CA LEU A 339 -23.14 -20.52 -14.27
C LEU A 339 -22.56 -20.70 -12.88
N VAL A 340 -22.43 -21.94 -12.42
CA VAL A 340 -22.04 -22.30 -11.05
C VAL A 340 -20.64 -22.87 -11.05
N CYS A 341 -19.80 -22.41 -10.13
CA CYS A 341 -18.46 -22.92 -9.90
C CYS A 341 -18.38 -23.53 -8.50
N GLU A 342 -17.98 -24.79 -8.44
CA GLU A 342 -17.56 -25.43 -7.20
C GLU A 342 -16.04 -25.40 -7.10
N GLN A 343 -15.53 -25.00 -5.92
CA GLN A 343 -14.11 -24.95 -5.61
C GLN A 343 -13.78 -25.96 -4.52
N ILE A 344 -13.08 -27.02 -4.89
CA ILE A 344 -12.66 -28.11 -3.99
C ILE A 344 -11.26 -27.79 -3.46
N GLY A 345 -11.15 -27.69 -2.13
CA GLY A 345 -9.90 -27.37 -1.42
C GLY A 345 -10.07 -27.54 0.09
N GLU A 346 -9.31 -26.78 0.86
CA GLU A 346 -9.34 -26.87 2.32
C GLU A 346 -10.69 -26.47 2.95
N LYS A 347 -11.46 -25.61 2.27
CA LYS A 347 -12.75 -25.12 2.74
C LYS A 347 -13.90 -25.84 2.05
N LYS A 348 -14.91 -26.21 2.84
CA LYS A 348 -16.12 -26.89 2.35
C LYS A 348 -17.10 -25.89 1.76
N ASN A 349 -17.91 -26.36 0.79
CA ASN A 349 -18.98 -25.60 0.17
C ASN A 349 -18.53 -24.21 -0.32
N ARG A 350 -17.40 -24.18 -0.99
CA ARG A 350 -16.83 -22.96 -1.55
C ARG A 350 -17.11 -22.89 -3.04
N GLY A 351 -17.45 -21.68 -3.50
CA GLY A 351 -17.69 -21.46 -4.91
C GLY A 351 -18.34 -20.12 -5.20
N TRP A 352 -18.83 -20.01 -6.42
CA TRP A 352 -19.57 -18.85 -6.88
C TRP A 352 -20.62 -19.22 -7.93
N ALA A 353 -21.65 -18.39 -8.05
CA ALA A 353 -22.64 -18.50 -9.09
C ALA A 353 -22.91 -17.15 -9.76
N HIS A 354 -22.97 -17.15 -11.08
CA HIS A 354 -23.35 -15.99 -11.88
C HIS A 354 -24.68 -16.27 -12.58
N ARG A 355 -25.59 -15.28 -12.59
CA ARG A 355 -26.82 -15.30 -13.41
C ARG A 355 -27.08 -13.91 -13.96
N ILE A 356 -27.77 -13.84 -15.10
CA ILE A 356 -28.28 -12.58 -15.64
C ILE A 356 -29.78 -12.57 -15.41
N GLU A 357 -30.27 -11.51 -14.79
CA GLU A 357 -31.68 -11.28 -14.49
C GLU A 357 -31.92 -9.77 -14.58
N ASP A 358 -32.97 -9.32 -15.30
CA ASP A 358 -33.31 -7.92 -15.54
C ASP A 358 -32.12 -7.05 -16.02
N ASP A 359 -31.37 -7.54 -17.00
CA ASP A 359 -30.16 -6.91 -17.56
C ASP A 359 -29.06 -6.61 -16.53
N LYS A 360 -29.10 -7.30 -15.40
CA LYS A 360 -28.09 -7.21 -14.33
C LYS A 360 -27.39 -8.55 -14.13
N LEU A 361 -26.10 -8.51 -13.90
CA LEU A 361 -25.33 -9.67 -13.51
C LEU A 361 -25.37 -9.83 -11.98
N HIS A 362 -26.00 -10.90 -11.53
CA HIS A 362 -26.03 -11.31 -10.13
C HIS A 362 -24.90 -12.31 -9.87
N LEU A 363 -24.09 -12.03 -8.86
CA LEU A 363 -23.01 -12.89 -8.38
C LEU A 363 -23.30 -13.30 -6.94
N GLU A 364 -23.28 -14.60 -6.71
CA GLU A 364 -23.31 -15.20 -5.38
C GLU A 364 -21.95 -15.85 -5.12
N LEU A 365 -21.32 -15.52 -4.00
CA LEU A 365 -20.10 -16.16 -3.52
C LEU A 365 -20.45 -16.93 -2.25
N TYR A 366 -20.10 -18.17 -2.16
CA TYR A 366 -20.42 -19.01 -1.01
C TYR A 366 -19.18 -19.74 -0.46
N CYS A 367 -19.15 -19.89 0.83
CA CYS A 367 -18.09 -20.60 1.55
C CYS A 367 -18.57 -20.97 2.96
N GLU A 368 -18.47 -22.25 3.32
CA GLU A 368 -18.78 -22.74 4.68
C GLU A 368 -20.18 -22.35 5.21
N GLY A 369 -21.16 -22.23 4.32
CA GLY A 369 -22.54 -21.85 4.65
C GLY A 369 -22.85 -20.36 4.59
N GLU A 370 -21.85 -19.51 4.43
CA GLU A 370 -22.02 -18.06 4.24
C GLU A 370 -22.21 -17.73 2.75
N VAL A 371 -23.09 -16.77 2.46
CA VAL A 371 -23.36 -16.31 1.10
C VAL A 371 -23.23 -14.79 0.99
N CYS A 372 -22.40 -14.34 0.07
CA CYS A 372 -22.26 -12.93 -0.30
C CYS A 372 -22.89 -12.69 -1.67
N LYS A 373 -23.78 -11.71 -1.78
CA LYS A 373 -24.46 -11.36 -3.04
C LYS A 373 -23.99 -10.01 -3.56
N GLN A 374 -23.71 -9.95 -4.86
CA GLN A 374 -23.32 -8.73 -5.57
C GLN A 374 -24.14 -8.58 -6.84
N VAL A 375 -24.46 -7.35 -7.22
CA VAL A 375 -25.21 -7.04 -8.44
C VAL A 375 -24.44 -6.02 -9.25
N PHE A 376 -24.17 -6.36 -10.51
CA PHE A 376 -23.48 -5.49 -11.46
C PHE A 376 -24.48 -5.00 -12.51
N LYS A 377 -24.47 -3.72 -12.80
CA LYS A 377 -25.21 -3.14 -13.92
C LYS A 377 -24.35 -3.26 -15.19
N LYS A 378 -25.00 -3.49 -16.33
CA LYS A 378 -24.34 -3.42 -17.63
C LYS A 378 -23.92 -1.97 -17.87
N ASN A 379 -22.66 -1.74 -18.28
CA ASN A 379 -22.24 -0.45 -18.81
C ASN A 379 -22.44 -0.51 -20.32
N ASP A 380 -23.08 0.50 -20.86
CA ASP A 380 -23.21 0.73 -22.29
C ASP A 380 -21.85 0.99 -22.94
#